data_9db6425f1f6071c7022e470eda82913f
#
_entry.id   9db6425f1f6071c7022e470eda82913f
#
_cell.length_a   1.000
_cell.length_b   1.000
_cell.length_c   1.000
_cell.angle_alpha   90.00
_cell.angle_beta   90.00
_cell.angle_gamma   90.00
#
_symmetry.space_group_name_H-M   'P 1'
#
loop_
_entity.id
_entity.type
_entity.pdbx_description
1 polymer ?
#
loop_
_entity_poly.entity_id
_entity_poly.type
_entity_poly.pdbx_seq_one_letter_code
_entity_poly.pdbx_strand_id
1 'polypeptide(L)'
;QVHRGPVQHACYPHRAEAIVDSGKFDWNAHADKFPGLTTPDESYHGVTYTERFGLEGAFITKATVQLMRDLGSIPSPNNCFLLNIGLETLPLRMKKHCENAQAVAEYLQGHEKIAWVQYAGLPGDKYHERAQKYLPNGTCGVVIFGVKGGRAAAEKFMAGLKLASIATHVADAKTCVLHPASSTHRQMTDEELAAAGVSPDLVRFSVGIEDAKDIIADLEQALANV
;
A
#
# COMPACT_ATOMS: atom_id res chain seq x y z
N GLN A 1 6.87 -7.39 9.60
CA GLN A 1 5.97 -6.62 8.71
C GLN A 1 6.21 -7.08 7.29
N VAL A 2 5.16 -7.54 6.62
CA VAL A 2 5.21 -7.82 5.18
C VAL A 2 5.07 -6.48 4.46
N HIS A 3 6.16 -5.98 3.91
CA HIS A 3 6.14 -4.76 3.10
C HIS A 3 5.81 -5.12 1.65
N ARG A 4 4.60 -4.78 1.23
CA ARG A 4 4.24 -4.73 -0.18
C ARG A 4 4.85 -3.46 -0.77
N GLY A 5 6.03 -3.60 -1.35
CA GLY A 5 6.73 -2.45 -1.92
C GLY A 5 6.25 -2.10 -3.33
N PRO A 6 6.57 -0.89 -3.83
CA PRO A 6 6.22 -0.42 -5.19
C PRO A 6 6.81 -1.27 -6.32
N VAL A 7 7.69 -2.20 -6.02
CA VAL A 7 8.22 -3.20 -6.97
C VAL A 7 7.13 -4.15 -7.49
N GLN A 8 6.04 -4.36 -6.72
CA GLN A 8 4.96 -5.27 -7.10
C GLN A 8 4.28 -4.92 -8.42
N HIS A 9 4.24 -3.65 -8.79
CA HIS A 9 3.49 -3.17 -9.94
C HIS A 9 4.33 -2.97 -11.19
N ALA A 10 5.65 -3.03 -11.05
CA ALA A 10 6.54 -2.98 -12.21
C ALA A 10 6.51 -4.27 -13.04
N CYS A 11 6.06 -5.37 -12.47
CA CYS A 11 6.12 -6.71 -13.04
C CYS A 11 4.80 -7.48 -12.81
N TYR A 12 3.66 -6.91 -13.18
CA TYR A 12 2.41 -7.65 -13.18
C TYR A 12 2.44 -8.73 -14.28
N PRO A 13 2.12 -9.98 -14.00
CA PRO A 13 1.44 -10.58 -12.84
C PRO A 13 2.36 -11.13 -11.73
N HIS A 14 3.63 -10.80 -11.71
CA HIS A 14 4.62 -11.38 -10.80
C HIS A 14 4.70 -10.55 -9.52
N ARG A 15 4.16 -11.09 -8.43
CA ARG A 15 4.29 -10.49 -7.09
C ARG A 15 5.48 -11.09 -6.38
N ALA A 16 6.26 -10.24 -5.74
CA ALA A 16 7.25 -10.64 -4.76
C ALA A 16 7.07 -9.82 -3.50
N GLU A 17 7.25 -10.46 -2.36
CA GLU A 17 7.16 -9.82 -1.05
C GLU A 17 8.47 -10.07 -0.30
N ALA A 18 8.86 -9.10 0.52
CA ALA A 18 10.03 -9.21 1.38
C ALA A 18 9.58 -9.22 2.84
N ILE A 19 10.13 -10.13 3.62
CA ILE A 19 10.00 -10.16 5.07
C ILE A 19 11.21 -9.44 5.66
N VAL A 20 10.96 -8.41 6.45
CA VAL A 20 12.00 -7.66 7.16
C VAL A 20 11.81 -7.85 8.66
N ASP A 21 12.83 -8.39 9.31
CA ASP A 21 12.88 -8.53 10.76
C ASP A 21 13.93 -7.58 11.33
N SER A 22 13.60 -6.88 12.41
CA SER A 22 14.56 -6.03 13.13
C SER A 22 15.58 -6.83 13.93
N GLY A 23 15.29 -8.09 14.23
CA GLY A 23 16.06 -8.94 15.13
C GLY A 23 16.02 -8.52 16.60
N LYS A 24 15.15 -7.58 16.98
CA LYS A 24 15.11 -6.98 18.33
C LYS A 24 13.89 -7.36 19.15
N PHE A 25 12.95 -8.08 18.56
CA PHE A 25 11.74 -8.48 19.28
C PHE A 25 12.04 -9.66 20.21
N ASP A 26 11.66 -9.55 21.47
CA ASP A 26 11.81 -10.64 22.43
C ASP A 26 10.66 -11.63 22.31
N TRP A 27 10.87 -12.66 21.51
CA TRP A 27 9.92 -13.74 21.30
C TRP A 27 9.63 -14.52 22.59
N ASN A 28 10.64 -14.67 23.47
CA ASN A 28 10.52 -15.44 24.70
C ASN A 28 9.66 -14.72 25.74
N ALA A 29 9.73 -13.38 25.79
CA ALA A 29 8.85 -12.58 26.64
C ALA A 29 7.38 -12.67 26.27
N HIS A 30 7.08 -13.19 25.06
CA HIS A 30 5.73 -13.36 24.52
C HIS A 30 5.50 -14.80 24.04
N ALA A 31 6.10 -15.78 24.70
CA ALA A 31 6.06 -17.19 24.29
C ALA A 31 4.64 -17.77 24.16
N ASP A 32 3.71 -17.29 24.98
CA ASP A 32 2.29 -17.64 24.92
C ASP A 32 1.64 -17.30 23.56
N LYS A 33 2.10 -16.22 22.92
CA LYS A 33 1.61 -15.78 21.61
C LYS A 33 2.38 -16.37 20.43
N PHE A 34 3.63 -16.77 20.66
CA PHE A 34 4.52 -17.26 19.63
C PHE A 34 5.10 -18.65 19.93
N PRO A 35 4.26 -19.63 20.31
CA PRO A 35 4.76 -20.98 20.66
C PRO A 35 5.54 -21.63 19.50
N GLY A 36 5.19 -21.33 18.25
CA GLY A 36 5.89 -21.87 17.08
C GLY A 36 7.36 -21.46 16.96
N LEU A 37 7.85 -20.46 17.72
CA LEU A 37 9.25 -20.05 17.77
C LEU A 37 9.93 -20.45 19.08
N THR A 38 9.16 -20.62 20.15
CA THR A 38 9.64 -20.75 21.54
C THR A 38 9.46 -22.14 22.14
N THR A 39 8.86 -23.07 21.39
CA THR A 39 8.76 -24.48 21.77
C THR A 39 9.38 -25.38 20.71
N PRO A 40 9.74 -26.64 21.02
CA PRO A 40 10.26 -27.60 20.07
C PRO A 40 9.36 -27.79 18.86
N ASP A 41 9.93 -27.72 17.66
CA ASP A 41 9.23 -27.92 16.39
C ASP A 41 9.53 -29.35 15.86
N GLU A 42 8.56 -30.25 16.00
CA GLU A 42 8.69 -31.65 15.59
C GLU A 42 8.91 -31.78 14.06
N SER A 43 8.40 -30.82 13.27
CA SER A 43 8.62 -30.81 11.81
C SER A 43 10.05 -30.43 11.43
N TYR A 44 10.83 -29.88 12.37
CA TYR A 44 12.22 -29.53 12.21
C TYR A 44 13.10 -30.10 13.32
N HIS A 45 13.04 -31.44 13.48
CA HIS A 45 13.89 -32.22 14.40
C HIS A 45 13.82 -31.81 15.89
N GLY A 46 12.69 -31.29 16.35
CA GLY A 46 12.51 -30.84 17.74
C GLY A 46 13.28 -29.56 18.09
N VAL A 47 13.66 -28.75 17.11
CA VAL A 47 14.39 -27.50 17.34
C VAL A 47 13.50 -26.42 17.91
N THR A 48 13.92 -25.76 18.98
CA THR A 48 13.37 -24.49 19.45
C THR A 48 14.10 -23.35 18.76
N TYR A 49 13.42 -22.59 17.90
CA TYR A 49 14.07 -21.59 17.03
C TYR A 49 14.77 -20.48 17.80
N THR A 50 14.18 -19.97 18.87
CA THR A 50 14.78 -18.92 19.71
C THR A 50 16.03 -19.40 20.44
N GLU A 51 16.10 -20.66 20.85
CA GLU A 51 17.28 -21.23 21.51
C GLU A 51 18.42 -21.49 20.51
N ARG A 52 18.07 -21.99 19.32
CA ARG A 52 19.06 -22.41 18.33
C ARG A 52 19.63 -21.25 17.50
N PHE A 53 18.80 -20.25 17.18
CA PHE A 53 19.11 -19.18 16.22
C PHE A 53 19.07 -17.78 16.83
N GLY A 54 18.85 -17.67 18.13
CA GLY A 54 18.71 -16.40 18.83
C GLY A 54 17.41 -15.65 18.48
N LEU A 55 17.18 -14.52 19.13
CA LEU A 55 16.02 -13.69 18.86
C LEU A 55 16.06 -13.09 17.46
N GLU A 56 17.25 -12.76 16.98
CA GLU A 56 17.53 -12.13 15.69
C GLU A 56 17.35 -13.07 14.50
N GLY A 57 17.51 -14.37 14.69
CA GLY A 57 17.46 -15.35 13.62
C GLY A 57 16.21 -16.22 13.60
N ALA A 58 15.51 -16.36 14.73
CA ALA A 58 14.44 -17.33 14.91
C ALA A 58 13.32 -17.23 13.85
N PHE A 59 12.80 -16.03 13.62
CA PHE A 59 11.67 -15.80 12.74
C PHE A 59 12.01 -16.06 11.26
N ILE A 60 13.09 -15.48 10.76
CA ILE A 60 13.49 -15.65 9.36
C ILE A 60 13.93 -17.10 9.08
N THR A 61 14.62 -17.74 10.04
CA THR A 61 15.00 -19.14 9.89
C THR A 61 13.76 -20.03 9.80
N LYS A 62 12.77 -19.87 10.69
CA LYS A 62 11.52 -20.65 10.61
C LYS A 62 10.79 -20.42 9.29
N ALA A 63 10.67 -19.18 8.85
CA ALA A 63 10.05 -18.85 7.55
C ALA A 63 10.74 -19.58 6.39
N THR A 64 12.06 -19.72 6.43
CA THR A 64 12.86 -20.37 5.38
C THR A 64 12.84 -21.88 5.47
N VAL A 65 13.20 -22.44 6.63
CA VAL A 65 13.47 -23.88 6.76
C VAL A 65 12.21 -24.73 6.96
N GLN A 66 11.11 -24.11 7.34
CA GLN A 66 9.81 -24.77 7.48
C GLN A 66 8.84 -24.29 6.39
N LEU A 67 8.39 -23.04 6.45
CA LEU A 67 7.31 -22.57 5.58
C LEU A 67 7.69 -22.56 4.11
N MET A 68 8.82 -21.98 3.75
CA MET A 68 9.27 -21.93 2.36
C MET A 68 9.60 -23.34 1.84
N ARG A 69 10.31 -24.15 2.65
CA ARG A 69 10.67 -25.51 2.29
C ARG A 69 9.43 -26.37 2.03
N ASP A 70 8.43 -26.33 2.93
CA ASP A 70 7.28 -27.22 2.87
C ASP A 70 6.26 -26.76 1.82
N LEU A 71 6.09 -25.44 1.62
CA LEU A 71 5.20 -24.87 0.61
C LEU A 71 5.84 -24.81 -0.78
N GLY A 72 7.17 -24.79 -0.87
CA GLY A 72 7.91 -24.70 -2.15
C GLY A 72 7.73 -23.36 -2.87
N SER A 73 7.25 -22.34 -2.19
CA SER A 73 6.93 -21.03 -2.77
C SER A 73 8.19 -20.18 -2.94
N ILE A 74 8.87 -20.32 -4.05
CA ILE A 74 10.04 -19.52 -4.43
C ILE A 74 9.79 -18.78 -5.75
N PRO A 75 10.37 -17.59 -5.97
CA PRO A 75 10.28 -16.92 -7.25
C PRO A 75 11.08 -17.69 -8.32
N SER A 76 10.51 -17.82 -9.52
CA SER A 76 11.25 -18.39 -10.65
C SER A 76 12.37 -17.44 -11.10
N PRO A 77 13.44 -17.94 -11.77
CA PRO A 77 14.49 -17.08 -12.31
C PRO A 77 13.96 -15.98 -13.23
N ASN A 78 12.94 -16.28 -14.05
CA ASN A 78 12.29 -15.29 -14.91
C ASN A 78 11.59 -14.19 -14.09
N ASN A 79 10.91 -14.54 -13.00
CA ASN A 79 10.29 -13.56 -12.12
C ASN A 79 11.34 -12.68 -11.44
N CYS A 80 12.47 -13.25 -11.01
CA CYS A 80 13.59 -12.48 -10.45
C CYS A 80 14.17 -11.51 -11.49
N PHE A 81 14.31 -11.93 -12.74
CA PHE A 81 14.78 -11.08 -13.82
C PHE A 81 13.83 -9.89 -14.06
N LEU A 82 12.52 -10.15 -14.16
CA LEU A 82 11.51 -9.09 -14.33
C LEU A 82 11.48 -8.11 -13.15
N LEU A 83 11.61 -8.61 -11.91
CA LEU A 83 11.71 -7.77 -10.73
C LEU A 83 12.96 -6.88 -10.78
N ASN A 84 14.09 -7.44 -11.22
CA ASN A 84 15.34 -6.68 -11.35
C ASN A 84 15.21 -5.53 -12.37
N ILE A 85 14.62 -5.79 -13.53
CA ILE A 85 14.30 -4.74 -14.52
C ILE A 85 13.43 -3.64 -13.88
N GLY A 86 12.41 -4.04 -13.09
CA GLY A 86 11.55 -3.10 -12.39
C GLY A 86 12.30 -2.24 -11.35
N LEU A 87 13.35 -2.78 -10.73
CA LEU A 87 14.17 -2.05 -9.76
C LEU A 87 15.06 -0.99 -10.42
N GLU A 88 15.54 -1.22 -11.64
CA GLU A 88 16.45 -0.30 -12.33
C GLU A 88 15.86 1.11 -12.51
N THR A 89 14.54 1.20 -12.74
CA THR A 89 13.85 2.48 -12.93
C THR A 89 13.05 2.94 -11.71
N LEU A 90 13.08 2.18 -10.60
CA LEU A 90 12.26 2.46 -9.42
C LEU A 90 12.47 3.87 -8.84
N PRO A 91 13.70 4.38 -8.67
CA PRO A 91 13.91 5.73 -8.12
C PRO A 91 13.28 6.82 -8.98
N LEU A 92 13.35 6.70 -10.31
CA LEU A 92 12.77 7.67 -11.26
C LEU A 92 11.23 7.65 -11.15
N ARG A 93 10.62 6.46 -11.14
CA ARG A 93 9.18 6.30 -11.01
C ARG A 93 8.67 6.83 -9.67
N MET A 94 9.34 6.48 -8.57
CA MET A 94 8.91 6.92 -7.24
C MET A 94 8.98 8.44 -7.08
N LYS A 95 10.02 9.08 -7.63
CA LYS A 95 10.11 10.54 -7.67
C LYS A 95 8.89 11.13 -8.38
N LYS A 96 8.58 10.63 -9.59
CA LYS A 96 7.45 11.12 -10.38
C LYS A 96 6.09 10.85 -9.71
N HIS A 97 5.90 9.68 -9.09
CA HIS A 97 4.71 9.39 -8.31
C HIS A 97 4.49 10.39 -7.16
N CYS A 98 5.55 10.70 -6.41
CA CYS A 98 5.46 11.65 -5.29
C CYS A 98 5.17 13.08 -5.76
N GLU A 99 5.83 13.52 -6.84
CA GLU A 99 5.59 14.84 -7.44
C GLU A 99 4.15 14.98 -7.93
N ASN A 100 3.65 13.99 -8.66
CA ASN A 100 2.29 13.98 -9.16
C ASN A 100 1.25 13.91 -8.02
N ALA A 101 1.50 13.08 -7.01
CA ALA A 101 0.61 12.96 -5.86
C ALA A 101 0.54 14.25 -5.04
N GLN A 102 1.65 14.98 -4.91
CA GLN A 102 1.68 16.28 -4.26
C GLN A 102 0.80 17.29 -5.02
N ALA A 103 0.99 17.39 -6.35
CA ALA A 103 0.21 18.30 -7.20
C ALA A 103 -1.30 17.96 -7.18
N VAL A 104 -1.64 16.68 -7.24
CA VAL A 104 -3.03 16.20 -7.14
C VAL A 104 -3.64 16.51 -5.76
N ALA A 105 -2.90 16.28 -4.69
CA ALA A 105 -3.38 16.53 -3.33
C ALA A 105 -3.64 18.04 -3.08
N GLU A 106 -2.73 18.90 -3.56
CA GLU A 106 -2.88 20.37 -3.49
C GLU A 106 -4.09 20.85 -4.29
N TYR A 107 -4.28 20.35 -5.50
CA TYR A 107 -5.46 20.63 -6.31
C TYR A 107 -6.75 20.23 -5.61
N LEU A 108 -6.83 18.98 -5.12
CA LEU A 108 -8.01 18.47 -4.44
C LEU A 108 -8.33 19.22 -3.15
N GLN A 109 -7.32 19.64 -2.39
CA GLN A 109 -7.50 20.39 -1.14
C GLN A 109 -8.20 21.73 -1.38
N GLY A 110 -7.98 22.37 -2.53
CA GLY A 110 -8.62 23.64 -2.92
C GLY A 110 -9.97 23.50 -3.63
N HIS A 111 -10.40 22.28 -3.95
CA HIS A 111 -11.56 22.06 -4.80
C HIS A 111 -12.90 22.06 -4.03
N GLU A 112 -13.89 22.84 -4.49
CA GLU A 112 -15.18 23.06 -3.81
C GLU A 112 -16.01 21.79 -3.56
N LYS A 113 -15.89 20.76 -4.41
CA LYS A 113 -16.63 19.48 -4.31
C LYS A 113 -15.92 18.42 -3.47
N ILE A 114 -14.75 18.72 -2.93
CA ILE A 114 -14.00 17.84 -2.04
C ILE A 114 -14.29 18.20 -0.59
N ALA A 115 -14.62 17.20 0.22
CA ALA A 115 -14.93 17.37 1.63
C ALA A 115 -13.67 17.40 2.50
N TRP A 116 -12.73 16.55 2.18
CA TRP A 116 -11.45 16.39 2.89
C TRP A 116 -10.42 15.69 2.01
N VAL A 117 -9.15 15.95 2.29
CA VAL A 117 -8.00 15.28 1.66
C VAL A 117 -7.04 14.81 2.76
N GLN A 118 -6.52 13.62 2.64
CA GLN A 118 -5.47 13.11 3.50
C GLN A 118 -4.29 12.67 2.63
N TYR A 119 -3.17 13.37 2.81
CA TYR A 119 -1.91 13.11 2.15
C TYR A 119 -0.77 13.67 3.01
N ALA A 120 0.15 12.82 3.43
CA ALA A 120 1.19 13.20 4.38
C ALA A 120 2.20 14.26 3.85
N GLY A 121 2.19 14.52 2.54
CA GLY A 121 2.95 15.63 1.93
C GLY A 121 2.32 17.01 2.12
N LEU A 122 1.03 17.10 2.48
CA LEU A 122 0.35 18.38 2.70
C LEU A 122 0.71 18.96 4.07
N PRO A 123 1.08 20.26 4.14
CA PRO A 123 1.16 20.97 5.41
C PRO A 123 -0.18 20.90 6.15
N GLY A 124 -0.16 20.52 7.43
CA GLY A 124 -1.37 20.35 8.23
C GLY A 124 -1.95 18.95 8.26
N ASP A 125 -1.49 18.00 7.43
CA ASP A 125 -1.82 16.59 7.61
C ASP A 125 -1.22 16.06 8.92
N LYS A 126 -1.99 15.24 9.65
CA LYS A 126 -1.59 14.71 10.97
C LYS A 126 -0.30 13.88 10.95
N TYR A 127 0.14 13.42 9.80
CA TYR A 127 1.36 12.65 9.61
C TYR A 127 2.49 13.43 8.92
N HIS A 128 2.28 14.71 8.62
CA HIS A 128 3.25 15.52 7.87
C HIS A 128 4.65 15.52 8.51
N GLU A 129 4.75 15.82 9.80
CA GLU A 129 6.05 15.84 10.51
C GLU A 129 6.75 14.49 10.50
N ARG A 130 5.97 13.40 10.65
CA ARG A 130 6.52 12.03 10.56
C ARG A 130 7.01 11.72 9.15
N ALA A 131 6.27 12.15 8.13
CA ALA A 131 6.66 11.98 6.73
C ALA A 131 7.96 12.75 6.44
N GLN A 132 8.07 13.98 6.87
CA GLN A 132 9.32 14.76 6.75
C GLN A 132 10.52 14.06 7.40
N LYS A 133 10.33 13.45 8.56
CA LYS A 133 11.39 12.73 9.27
C LYS A 133 11.81 11.42 8.60
N TYR A 134 10.84 10.61 8.17
CA TYR A 134 11.10 9.23 7.73
C TYR A 134 11.10 9.06 6.21
N LEU A 135 10.53 9.99 5.48
CA LEU A 135 10.38 9.97 4.01
C LEU A 135 10.84 11.30 3.38
N PRO A 136 12.09 11.73 3.64
CA PRO A 136 12.57 13.08 3.23
C PRO A 136 12.64 13.26 1.72
N ASN A 137 12.66 12.16 0.94
CA ASN A 137 12.77 12.19 -0.52
C ASN A 137 11.41 12.08 -1.25
N GLY A 138 10.32 12.19 -0.51
CA GLY A 138 8.96 12.06 -1.04
C GLY A 138 8.11 11.09 -0.22
N THR A 139 6.83 11.42 -0.04
CA THR A 139 5.96 10.71 0.90
C THR A 139 5.41 9.40 0.32
N CYS A 140 4.64 9.49 -0.76
CA CYS A 140 4.08 8.33 -1.47
C CYS A 140 3.32 8.80 -2.73
N GLY A 141 2.85 7.83 -3.52
CA GLY A 141 1.99 8.07 -4.69
C GLY A 141 0.48 7.91 -4.41
N VAL A 142 0.05 7.81 -3.15
CA VAL A 142 -1.36 7.55 -2.81
C VAL A 142 -1.95 8.74 -2.08
N VAL A 143 -3.04 9.28 -2.63
CA VAL A 143 -3.87 10.34 -2.03
C VAL A 143 -5.22 9.72 -1.69
N ILE A 144 -5.75 10.00 -0.50
CA ILE A 144 -7.12 9.65 -0.15
C ILE A 144 -7.93 10.92 0.11
N PHE A 145 -9.16 10.93 -0.36
CA PHE A 145 -10.05 12.09 -0.22
C PHE A 145 -11.51 11.68 -0.19
N GLY A 146 -12.36 12.54 0.33
CA GLY A 146 -13.81 12.39 0.34
C GLY A 146 -14.48 13.35 -0.62
N VAL A 147 -15.44 12.85 -1.41
CA VAL A 147 -16.26 13.66 -2.32
C VAL A 147 -17.51 14.15 -1.56
N LYS A 148 -17.83 15.45 -1.64
CA LYS A 148 -19.05 15.99 -1.05
C LYS A 148 -20.29 15.35 -1.66
N GLY A 149 -21.23 14.89 -0.84
CA GLY A 149 -22.40 14.15 -1.26
C GLY A 149 -22.33 12.64 -0.98
N GLY A 150 -21.25 12.20 -0.29
CA GLY A 150 -21.12 10.84 0.23
C GLY A 150 -20.91 9.76 -0.84
N ARG A 151 -21.35 8.54 -0.55
CA ARG A 151 -21.19 7.34 -1.41
C ARG A 151 -21.65 7.58 -2.85
N ALA A 152 -22.87 8.13 -3.04
CA ALA A 152 -23.44 8.33 -4.37
C ALA A 152 -22.63 9.32 -5.22
N ALA A 153 -22.09 10.36 -4.59
CA ALA A 153 -21.21 11.33 -5.25
C ALA A 153 -19.89 10.70 -5.64
N ALA A 154 -19.29 9.89 -4.75
CA ALA A 154 -18.05 9.16 -5.03
C ALA A 154 -18.22 8.17 -6.19
N GLU A 155 -19.34 7.46 -6.26
CA GLU A 155 -19.66 6.54 -7.37
C GLU A 155 -19.84 7.29 -8.71
N LYS A 156 -20.50 8.44 -8.70
CA LYS A 156 -20.63 9.29 -9.91
C LYS A 156 -19.28 9.81 -10.37
N PHE A 157 -18.47 10.30 -9.43
CA PHE A 157 -17.11 10.73 -9.71
C PHE A 157 -16.30 9.61 -10.38
N MET A 158 -16.31 8.39 -9.77
CA MET A 158 -15.60 7.23 -10.31
C MET A 158 -16.05 6.88 -11.74
N ALA A 159 -17.35 6.94 -12.01
CA ALA A 159 -17.90 6.66 -13.33
C ALA A 159 -17.53 7.72 -14.39
N GLY A 160 -17.18 8.93 -13.95
CA GLY A 160 -16.79 10.04 -14.83
C GLY A 160 -15.34 10.01 -15.28
N LEU A 161 -14.46 9.25 -14.61
CA LEU A 161 -13.04 9.19 -14.92
C LEU A 161 -12.78 8.54 -16.28
N LYS A 162 -11.82 9.08 -17.04
CA LYS A 162 -11.44 8.63 -18.37
C LYS A 162 -9.99 8.16 -18.47
N LEU A 163 -9.09 8.82 -17.74
CA LEU A 163 -7.67 8.47 -17.66
C LEU A 163 -7.42 7.46 -16.54
N ALA A 164 -7.91 7.75 -15.33
CA ALA A 164 -7.70 6.90 -14.17
C ALA A 164 -8.48 5.58 -14.29
N SER A 165 -7.81 4.47 -14.11
CA SER A 165 -8.40 3.14 -14.19
C SER A 165 -8.97 2.70 -12.84
N ILE A 166 -10.19 2.15 -12.83
CA ILE A 166 -10.77 1.56 -11.61
C ILE A 166 -10.08 0.22 -11.35
N ALA A 167 -9.18 0.20 -10.38
CA ALA A 167 -8.40 -0.97 -10.00
C ALA A 167 -7.94 -0.92 -8.55
N THR A 168 -7.71 -2.09 -7.96
CA THR A 168 -7.18 -2.22 -6.59
C THR A 168 -5.66 -2.00 -6.50
N HIS A 169 -5.02 -1.71 -7.61
CA HIS A 169 -3.57 -1.55 -7.71
C HIS A 169 -3.06 -0.32 -6.94
N VAL A 170 -1.79 -0.37 -6.54
CA VAL A 170 -1.06 0.71 -5.89
C VAL A 170 0.31 0.79 -6.54
N ALA A 171 0.79 1.99 -6.81
CA ALA A 171 2.09 2.26 -7.44
C ALA A 171 2.25 1.65 -8.85
N ASP A 172 1.14 1.51 -9.57
CA ASP A 172 1.16 1.23 -11.01
C ASP A 172 1.66 2.49 -11.74
N ALA A 173 2.31 2.31 -12.90
CA ALA A 173 2.70 3.43 -13.75
C ALA A 173 1.47 4.23 -14.23
N LYS A 174 0.31 3.59 -14.34
CA LYS A 174 -0.99 4.22 -14.61
C LYS A 174 -1.68 4.65 -13.34
N THR A 175 -2.33 5.79 -13.38
CA THR A 175 -3.20 6.25 -12.31
C THR A 175 -4.36 5.28 -12.10
N CYS A 176 -4.52 4.80 -10.88
CA CYS A 176 -5.56 3.87 -10.47
C CYS A 176 -6.41 4.46 -9.35
N VAL A 177 -7.68 4.12 -9.36
CA VAL A 177 -8.66 4.63 -8.39
C VAL A 177 -9.49 3.50 -7.81
N LEU A 178 -9.82 3.61 -6.54
CA LEU A 178 -10.65 2.65 -5.83
C LEU A 178 -11.59 3.40 -4.88
N HIS A 179 -12.86 3.01 -4.89
CA HIS A 179 -13.85 3.38 -3.88
C HIS A 179 -14.08 2.16 -2.97
N PRO A 180 -13.48 2.08 -1.78
CA PRO A 180 -13.53 0.88 -0.95
C PRO A 180 -14.94 0.46 -0.59
N ALA A 181 -15.80 1.41 -0.23
CA ALA A 181 -17.16 1.15 0.21
C ALA A 181 -18.05 0.44 -0.83
N SER A 182 -17.80 0.65 -2.15
CA SER A 182 -18.55 -0.06 -3.21
C SER A 182 -17.80 -1.26 -3.82
N SER A 183 -16.56 -1.49 -3.39
CA SER A 183 -15.69 -2.54 -3.97
C SER A 183 -15.15 -3.52 -2.93
N THR A 184 -13.97 -3.25 -2.39
CA THR A 184 -13.25 -4.18 -1.50
C THR A 184 -13.91 -4.37 -0.13
N HIS A 185 -14.76 -3.44 0.31
CA HIS A 185 -15.46 -3.48 1.59
C HIS A 185 -16.99 -3.44 1.42
N ARG A 186 -17.49 -3.80 0.23
CA ARG A 186 -18.92 -3.72 -0.11
C ARG A 186 -19.84 -4.56 0.78
N GLN A 187 -19.31 -5.55 1.48
CA GLN A 187 -20.04 -6.40 2.41
C GLN A 187 -20.21 -5.77 3.81
N MET A 188 -19.54 -4.65 4.09
CA MET A 188 -19.60 -3.95 5.37
C MET A 188 -20.72 -2.91 5.37
N THR A 189 -21.39 -2.74 6.52
CA THR A 189 -22.31 -1.63 6.76
C THR A 189 -21.56 -0.31 6.92
N ASP A 190 -22.25 0.83 6.87
CA ASP A 190 -21.61 2.13 7.02
C ASP A 190 -21.03 2.31 8.44
N GLU A 191 -21.63 1.69 9.47
CA GLU A 191 -21.12 1.67 10.83
C GLU A 191 -19.81 0.87 10.94
N GLU A 192 -19.76 -0.31 10.30
CA GLU A 192 -18.56 -1.15 10.25
C GLU A 192 -17.44 -0.48 9.46
N LEU A 193 -17.76 0.20 8.36
CA LEU A 193 -16.80 0.99 7.58
C LEU A 193 -16.23 2.13 8.44
N ALA A 194 -17.07 2.88 9.16
CA ALA A 194 -16.63 3.94 10.05
C ALA A 194 -15.71 3.42 11.17
N ALA A 195 -16.06 2.28 11.78
CA ALA A 195 -15.23 1.61 12.80
C ALA A 195 -13.88 1.16 12.24
N ALA A 196 -13.82 0.78 10.95
CA ALA A 196 -12.59 0.44 10.24
C ALA A 196 -11.79 1.66 9.76
N GLY A 197 -12.29 2.89 9.97
CA GLY A 197 -11.66 4.12 9.52
C GLY A 197 -11.81 4.38 8.01
N VAL A 198 -12.79 3.75 7.38
CA VAL A 198 -13.12 3.92 5.97
C VAL A 198 -14.46 4.64 5.86
N SER A 199 -14.45 5.91 5.49
CA SER A 199 -15.74 6.64 5.30
C SER A 199 -16.41 6.24 3.98
N PRO A 200 -17.77 6.30 3.91
CA PRO A 200 -18.48 5.92 2.69
C PRO A 200 -18.20 6.80 1.46
N ASP A 201 -17.68 7.99 1.65
CA ASP A 201 -17.26 8.94 0.61
C ASP A 201 -15.79 8.81 0.19
N LEU A 202 -15.03 7.90 0.86
CA LEU A 202 -13.60 7.78 0.66
C LEU A 202 -13.25 7.24 -0.72
N VAL A 203 -12.43 7.98 -1.44
CA VAL A 203 -11.78 7.57 -2.68
C VAL A 203 -10.28 7.41 -2.41
N ARG A 204 -9.71 6.25 -2.76
CA ARG A 204 -8.27 6.01 -2.76
C ARG A 204 -7.74 6.17 -4.17
N PHE A 205 -6.88 7.15 -4.36
CA PHE A 205 -6.31 7.53 -5.64
C PHE A 205 -4.81 7.21 -5.65
N SER A 206 -4.41 6.20 -6.40
CA SER A 206 -3.01 5.83 -6.61
C SER A 206 -2.51 6.53 -7.86
N VAL A 207 -1.80 7.62 -7.65
CA VAL A 207 -1.35 8.52 -8.71
C VAL A 207 -0.21 7.87 -9.49
N GLY A 208 -0.35 7.81 -10.81
CA GLY A 208 0.64 7.26 -11.73
C GLY A 208 1.73 8.26 -12.12
N ILE A 209 2.43 7.94 -13.21
CA ILE A 209 3.55 8.74 -13.72
C ILE A 209 3.19 9.53 -14.99
N GLU A 210 1.91 9.62 -15.33
CA GLU A 210 1.40 10.46 -16.42
C GLU A 210 1.71 11.94 -16.15
N ASP A 211 1.43 12.83 -17.08
CA ASP A 211 1.54 14.27 -16.83
C ASP A 211 0.52 14.68 -15.74
N ALA A 212 0.96 15.40 -14.73
CA ALA A 212 0.11 15.84 -13.62
C ALA A 212 -1.08 16.68 -14.09
N LYS A 213 -0.92 17.44 -15.19
CA LYS A 213 -1.99 18.25 -15.78
C LYS A 213 -3.10 17.39 -16.37
N ASP A 214 -2.72 16.28 -17.01
CA ASP A 214 -3.69 15.35 -17.57
C ASP A 214 -4.48 14.63 -16.49
N ILE A 215 -3.79 14.22 -15.40
CA ILE A 215 -4.44 13.64 -14.22
C ILE A 215 -5.42 14.63 -13.59
N ILE A 216 -5.00 15.89 -13.40
CA ILE A 216 -5.85 16.93 -12.82
C ILE A 216 -7.04 17.25 -13.76
N ALA A 217 -6.83 17.29 -15.06
CA ALA A 217 -7.90 17.51 -16.04
C ALA A 217 -8.95 16.37 -16.00
N ASP A 218 -8.50 15.12 -15.80
CA ASP A 218 -9.41 13.97 -15.63
C ASP A 218 -10.22 14.08 -14.32
N LEU A 219 -9.59 14.50 -13.23
CA LEU A 219 -10.28 14.75 -11.97
C LEU A 219 -11.32 15.88 -12.10
N GLU A 220 -10.95 16.99 -12.70
CA GLU A 220 -11.83 18.17 -12.90
C GLU A 220 -13.09 17.79 -13.69
N GLN A 221 -12.91 17.14 -14.85
CA GLN A 221 -14.05 16.74 -15.70
C GLN A 221 -14.94 15.68 -15.02
N ALA A 222 -14.37 14.80 -14.19
CA ALA A 222 -15.14 13.81 -13.44
C ALA A 222 -15.90 14.48 -12.27
N LEU A 223 -15.28 15.40 -11.55
CA LEU A 223 -15.93 16.20 -10.51
C LEU A 223 -17.03 17.11 -11.06
N ALA A 224 -16.93 17.59 -12.31
CA ALA A 224 -17.97 18.40 -12.93
C ALA A 224 -19.33 17.67 -13.00
N ASN A 225 -19.33 16.33 -12.99
CA ASN A 225 -20.55 15.51 -13.06
C ASN A 225 -21.19 15.21 -11.69
N VAL A 226 -20.58 15.62 -10.60
CA VAL A 226 -21.03 15.34 -9.22
C VAL A 226 -21.94 16.45 -8.69
#